data_78a493bf6f8a4d4e04ecd92f63af1846
#
_entry.id   78a493bf6f8a4d4e04ecd92f63af1846
#
_cell.length_a   1.000
_cell.length_b   1.000
_cell.length_c   1.000
_cell.angle_alpha   90.00
_cell.angle_beta   90.00
_cell.angle_gamma   90.00
#
_symmetry.space_group_name_H-M   'P 1'
#
loop_
_entity.id
_entity.type
_entity.pdbx_description
1 polymer ?
#
loop_
_entity_poly.entity_id
_entity_poly.type
_entity_poly.pdbx_seq_one_letter_code
_entity_poly.pdbx_strand_id
1 'polypeptide(L)'
;MVNVIGLGYIGLPTALMMASHGVEVIGTDYNKELVATLNAGKTTFKEDGLDELFDAAVKAGIKFSTEYQRTDMYIVSVPTPYDKFSKKVDACYVVAAVKEVMKVCRKGAIVVIESTVSPGTIDRFVRPAIEEVGFVIGEDINLVHAPERTTPGNMVYELIHNNRTIGADDRVIGERVKEYYTSFCQGEIVVTSIRSAEMTKVVENTFRAVNIAFANELARICRHDNMDVYEIIKICNMHPRVNILQPGPGVGGHCI
;
A
#
# COMPACT_ATOMS: atom_id res chain seq x y z
N MET A 1 -0.01 -4.79 19.60
CA MET A 1 -0.76 -5.67 18.67
C MET A 1 -1.30 -4.85 17.50
N VAL A 2 -1.20 -5.37 16.29
CA VAL A 2 -1.66 -4.71 15.04
C VAL A 2 -2.76 -5.56 14.41
N ASN A 3 -3.84 -4.94 13.93
CA ASN A 3 -4.85 -5.59 13.10
C ASN A 3 -4.72 -5.07 11.66
N VAL A 4 -4.33 -5.96 10.74
CA VAL A 4 -4.28 -5.65 9.30
C VAL A 4 -5.61 -6.05 8.66
N ILE A 5 -6.27 -5.10 8.00
CA ILE A 5 -7.61 -5.21 7.44
C ILE A 5 -7.55 -5.21 5.92
N GLY A 6 -8.09 -6.26 5.30
CA GLY A 6 -7.92 -6.56 3.89
C GLY A 6 -6.66 -7.39 3.67
N LEU A 7 -6.86 -8.70 3.42
CA LEU A 7 -5.78 -9.68 3.23
C LEU A 7 -5.60 -10.03 1.76
N GLY A 8 -5.75 -9.02 0.91
CA GLY A 8 -5.45 -9.09 -0.51
C GLY A 8 -3.97 -9.01 -0.80
N TYR A 9 -3.67 -8.61 -2.05
CA TYR A 9 -2.32 -8.60 -2.60
C TYR A 9 -1.31 -7.72 -1.83
N ILE A 10 -1.76 -6.66 -1.15
CA ILE A 10 -0.89 -5.78 -0.34
C ILE A 10 -0.97 -6.13 1.15
N GLY A 11 -2.18 -6.24 1.70
CA GLY A 11 -2.34 -6.38 3.14
C GLY A 11 -1.86 -7.71 3.70
N LEU A 12 -2.01 -8.82 2.95
CA LEU A 12 -1.49 -10.11 3.41
C LEU A 12 0.04 -10.07 3.55
N PRO A 13 0.85 -9.70 2.54
CA PRO A 13 2.30 -9.61 2.70
C PRO A 13 2.74 -8.63 3.79
N THR A 14 2.08 -7.48 3.95
CA THR A 14 2.36 -6.54 5.05
C THR A 14 2.13 -7.20 6.41
N ALA A 15 1.02 -7.92 6.59
CA ALA A 15 0.71 -8.63 7.82
C ALA A 15 1.73 -9.72 8.13
N LEU A 16 2.09 -10.53 7.13
CA LEU A 16 3.07 -11.59 7.24
C LEU A 16 4.47 -11.05 7.58
N MET A 17 4.86 -9.97 6.92
CA MET A 17 6.15 -9.32 7.12
C MET A 17 6.29 -8.80 8.56
N MET A 18 5.29 -8.09 9.05
CA MET A 18 5.28 -7.62 10.44
C MET A 18 5.32 -8.77 11.44
N ALA A 19 4.50 -9.82 11.23
CA ALA A 19 4.46 -10.96 12.14
C ALA A 19 5.77 -11.73 12.20
N SER A 20 6.38 -11.99 11.04
CA SER A 20 7.67 -12.71 10.96
C SER A 20 8.83 -11.93 11.58
N HIS A 21 8.67 -10.61 11.80
CA HIS A 21 9.65 -9.73 12.44
C HIS A 21 9.25 -9.33 13.88
N GLY A 22 8.42 -10.13 14.53
CA GLY A 22 8.16 -10.03 15.97
C GLY A 22 7.05 -9.08 16.39
N VAL A 23 6.29 -8.54 15.44
CA VAL A 23 5.08 -7.77 15.75
C VAL A 23 3.91 -8.74 15.97
N GLU A 24 3.15 -8.58 17.04
CA GLU A 24 1.92 -9.33 17.25
C GLU A 24 0.84 -8.83 16.27
N VAL A 25 0.43 -9.71 15.31
CA VAL A 25 -0.47 -9.34 14.21
C VAL A 25 -1.70 -10.24 14.16
N ILE A 26 -2.85 -9.63 13.88
CA ILE A 26 -4.06 -10.30 13.43
C ILE A 26 -4.40 -9.78 12.05
N GLY A 27 -4.55 -10.69 11.07
CA GLY A 27 -5.07 -10.37 9.75
C GLY A 27 -6.60 -10.51 9.73
N THR A 28 -7.29 -9.52 9.21
CA THR A 28 -8.77 -9.53 9.13
C THR A 28 -9.22 -9.32 7.68
N ASP A 29 -10.12 -10.18 7.22
CA ASP A 29 -10.78 -10.02 5.92
C ASP A 29 -12.25 -10.47 6.00
N TYR A 30 -13.14 -9.77 5.30
CA TYR A 30 -14.55 -10.12 5.24
C TYR A 30 -14.83 -11.42 4.45
N ASN A 31 -13.91 -11.83 3.60
CA ASN A 31 -14.03 -13.04 2.78
C ASN A 31 -13.71 -14.28 3.61
N LYS A 32 -14.76 -15.01 3.97
CA LYS A 32 -14.68 -16.22 4.81
C LYS A 32 -13.83 -17.33 4.19
N GLU A 33 -13.89 -17.49 2.85
CA GLU A 33 -13.13 -18.53 2.14
C GLU A 33 -11.64 -18.21 2.14
N LEU A 34 -11.29 -16.92 1.95
CA LEU A 34 -9.92 -16.44 2.04
C LEU A 34 -9.35 -16.71 3.43
N VAL A 35 -10.08 -16.30 4.48
CA VAL A 35 -9.65 -16.51 5.87
C VAL A 35 -9.54 -18.01 6.20
N ALA A 36 -10.47 -18.83 5.73
CA ALA A 36 -10.40 -20.29 5.93
C ALA A 36 -9.18 -20.90 5.23
N THR A 37 -8.82 -20.43 4.03
CA THR A 37 -7.64 -20.86 3.28
C THR A 37 -6.35 -20.53 4.03
N LEU A 38 -6.24 -19.31 4.55
CA LEU A 38 -5.09 -18.87 5.34
C LEU A 38 -4.97 -19.66 6.66
N ASN A 39 -6.08 -19.90 7.35
CA ASN A 39 -6.11 -20.72 8.56
C ASN A 39 -5.82 -22.21 8.30
N ALA A 40 -6.02 -22.68 7.06
CA ALA A 40 -5.62 -24.02 6.62
C ALA A 40 -4.12 -24.10 6.23
N GLY A 41 -3.36 -23.02 6.41
CA GLY A 41 -1.92 -22.99 6.13
C GLY A 41 -1.58 -22.82 4.66
N LYS A 42 -2.43 -22.13 3.88
CA LYS A 42 -2.20 -21.92 2.43
C LYS A 42 -2.30 -20.44 2.08
N THR A 43 -1.39 -19.99 1.23
CA THR A 43 -1.46 -18.66 0.62
C THR A 43 -2.59 -18.58 -0.41
N THR A 44 -3.09 -17.37 -0.67
CA THR A 44 -4.26 -17.14 -1.56
C THR A 44 -3.86 -16.70 -2.97
N PHE A 45 -2.60 -16.40 -3.18
CA PHE A 45 -2.00 -16.08 -4.48
C PHE A 45 -0.52 -16.47 -4.47
N LYS A 46 0.10 -16.48 -5.66
CA LYS A 46 1.52 -16.81 -5.83
C LYS A 46 2.35 -15.54 -5.99
N GLU A 47 3.43 -15.47 -5.24
CA GLU A 47 4.44 -14.42 -5.32
C GLU A 47 5.77 -15.00 -4.82
N ASP A 48 6.88 -14.59 -5.40
CA ASP A 48 8.19 -15.11 -5.01
C ASP A 48 8.51 -14.81 -3.53
N GLY A 49 8.83 -15.84 -2.76
CA GLY A 49 9.13 -15.75 -1.33
C GLY A 49 7.92 -15.62 -0.40
N LEU A 50 6.68 -15.63 -0.95
CA LEU A 50 5.48 -15.46 -0.13
C LEU A 50 5.19 -16.69 0.74
N ASP A 51 5.41 -17.90 0.24
CA ASP A 51 5.13 -19.12 0.98
C ASP A 51 6.08 -19.27 2.17
N GLU A 52 7.38 -18.97 1.99
CA GLU A 52 8.38 -18.95 3.06
C GLU A 52 8.07 -17.88 4.11
N LEU A 53 7.64 -16.70 3.67
CA LEU A 53 7.20 -15.61 4.54
C LEU A 53 5.96 -16.00 5.33
N PHE A 54 5.00 -16.67 4.70
CA PHE A 54 3.79 -17.18 5.33
C PHE A 54 4.13 -18.19 6.44
N ASP A 55 4.98 -19.17 6.15
CA ASP A 55 5.42 -20.15 7.13
C ASP A 55 6.14 -19.51 8.33
N ALA A 56 6.96 -18.49 8.08
CA ALA A 56 7.63 -17.74 9.14
C ALA A 56 6.62 -16.97 10.02
N ALA A 57 5.64 -16.32 9.42
CA ALA A 57 4.59 -15.59 10.14
C ALA A 57 3.68 -16.51 10.96
N VAL A 58 3.31 -17.68 10.42
CA VAL A 58 2.54 -18.70 11.14
C VAL A 58 3.32 -19.22 12.36
N LYS A 59 4.61 -19.51 12.20
CA LYS A 59 5.49 -19.88 13.34
C LYS A 59 5.60 -18.77 14.38
N ALA A 60 5.54 -17.50 13.96
CA ALA A 60 5.51 -16.34 14.85
C ALA A 60 4.14 -16.11 15.52
N GLY A 61 3.11 -16.85 15.13
CA GLY A 61 1.80 -16.85 15.78
C GLY A 61 0.77 -15.87 15.20
N ILE A 62 0.91 -15.45 13.93
CA ILE A 62 -0.13 -14.67 13.23
C ILE A 62 -1.48 -15.42 13.27
N LYS A 63 -2.56 -14.68 13.39
CA LYS A 63 -3.93 -15.22 13.37
C LYS A 63 -4.72 -14.54 12.26
N PHE A 64 -5.69 -15.27 11.69
CA PHE A 64 -6.59 -14.73 10.67
C PHE A 64 -8.05 -14.85 11.14
N SER A 65 -8.83 -13.78 10.95
CA SER A 65 -10.21 -13.67 11.42
C SER A 65 -11.10 -12.95 10.41
N THR A 66 -12.39 -13.24 10.44
CA THR A 66 -13.39 -12.43 9.73
C THR A 66 -13.92 -11.28 10.58
N GLU A 67 -13.56 -11.23 11.84
CA GLU A 67 -14.02 -10.22 12.80
C GLU A 67 -12.90 -9.26 13.15
N TYR A 68 -13.24 -7.98 13.22
CA TYR A 68 -12.33 -6.93 13.66
C TYR A 68 -11.99 -7.12 15.15
N GLN A 69 -10.71 -7.03 15.46
CA GLN A 69 -10.23 -7.24 16.83
C GLN A 69 -9.86 -5.91 17.50
N ARG A 70 -9.99 -5.86 18.82
CA ARG A 70 -9.62 -4.68 19.60
C ARG A 70 -8.10 -4.58 19.76
N THR A 71 -7.48 -3.68 19.03
CA THR A 71 -6.02 -3.48 18.99
C THR A 71 -5.64 -2.02 19.16
N ASP A 72 -4.33 -1.73 19.25
CA ASP A 72 -3.82 -0.36 19.37
C ASP A 72 -3.51 0.28 18.01
N MET A 73 -3.36 -0.55 16.96
CA MET A 73 -3.11 -0.10 15.60
C MET A 73 -3.90 -0.94 14.60
N TYR A 74 -4.43 -0.27 13.60
CA TYR A 74 -5.17 -0.84 12.48
C TYR A 74 -4.52 -0.39 11.18
N ILE A 75 -4.18 -1.33 10.30
CA ILE A 75 -3.70 -1.05 8.94
C ILE A 75 -4.80 -1.45 7.97
N VAL A 76 -5.33 -0.46 7.26
CA VAL A 76 -6.43 -0.64 6.30
C VAL A 76 -5.83 -0.75 4.90
N SER A 77 -5.87 -1.96 4.34
CA SER A 77 -5.31 -2.32 3.04
C SER A 77 -6.38 -2.96 2.13
N VAL A 78 -7.46 -2.22 1.93
CA VAL A 78 -8.65 -2.65 1.16
C VAL A 78 -8.64 -2.07 -0.25
N PRO A 79 -9.39 -2.66 -1.22
CA PRO A 79 -9.45 -2.15 -2.58
C PRO A 79 -9.95 -0.70 -2.67
N THR A 80 -9.41 0.04 -3.65
CA THR A 80 -9.83 1.40 -4.01
C THR A 80 -10.10 1.42 -5.53
N PRO A 81 -11.25 0.90 -5.98
CA PRO A 81 -11.53 0.75 -7.40
C PRO A 81 -11.64 2.11 -8.09
N TYR A 82 -11.16 2.16 -9.34
CA TYR A 82 -11.25 3.33 -10.19
C TYR A 82 -12.47 3.25 -11.10
N ASP A 83 -13.33 4.25 -11.01
CA ASP A 83 -14.46 4.39 -11.92
C ASP A 83 -14.03 5.10 -13.21
N LYS A 84 -14.08 4.38 -14.33
CA LYS A 84 -13.68 4.88 -15.66
C LYS A 84 -14.56 6.01 -16.19
N PHE A 85 -15.82 6.11 -15.74
CA PHE A 85 -16.76 7.12 -16.19
C PHE A 85 -16.58 8.44 -15.45
N SER A 86 -16.60 8.40 -14.13
CA SER A 86 -16.38 9.58 -13.29
C SER A 86 -14.91 9.99 -13.19
N LYS A 87 -13.99 9.10 -13.59
CA LYS A 87 -12.53 9.24 -13.45
C LYS A 87 -12.10 9.50 -12.01
N LYS A 88 -12.77 8.85 -11.06
CA LYS A 88 -12.51 8.99 -9.62
C LYS A 88 -12.19 7.64 -9.00
N VAL A 89 -11.39 7.67 -7.95
CA VAL A 89 -11.18 6.54 -7.06
C VAL A 89 -12.37 6.46 -6.11
N ASP A 90 -12.93 5.26 -5.94
CA ASP A 90 -13.98 5.00 -4.97
C ASP A 90 -13.36 4.60 -3.62
N ALA A 91 -13.61 5.40 -2.60
CA ALA A 91 -13.13 5.19 -1.24
C ALA A 91 -14.12 4.40 -0.36
N CYS A 92 -15.22 3.86 -0.90
CA CYS A 92 -16.30 3.24 -0.12
C CYS A 92 -15.79 2.09 0.76
N TYR A 93 -14.88 1.26 0.28
CA TYR A 93 -14.31 0.16 1.06
C TYR A 93 -13.41 0.66 2.20
N VAL A 94 -12.63 1.71 1.97
CA VAL A 94 -11.81 2.35 3.01
C VAL A 94 -12.69 2.93 4.10
N VAL A 95 -13.72 3.68 3.72
CA VAL A 95 -14.70 4.25 4.66
C VAL A 95 -15.44 3.17 5.44
N ALA A 96 -15.88 2.10 4.78
CA ALA A 96 -16.55 0.99 5.44
C ALA A 96 -15.63 0.30 6.46
N ALA A 97 -14.39 0.00 6.08
CA ALA A 97 -13.40 -0.61 6.97
C ALA A 97 -13.11 0.28 8.19
N VAL A 98 -12.93 1.59 7.98
CA VAL A 98 -12.72 2.55 9.07
C VAL A 98 -13.91 2.60 10.01
N LYS A 99 -15.15 2.61 9.51
CA LYS A 99 -16.36 2.58 10.34
C LYS A 99 -16.45 1.30 11.20
N GLU A 100 -16.04 0.14 10.67
CA GLU A 100 -15.95 -1.10 11.45
C GLU A 100 -14.85 -1.02 12.52
N VAL A 101 -13.69 -0.44 12.21
CA VAL A 101 -12.63 -0.17 13.20
C VAL A 101 -13.15 0.67 14.36
N MET A 102 -13.92 1.73 14.07
CA MET A 102 -14.47 2.63 15.13
C MET A 102 -15.39 1.91 16.10
N LYS A 103 -16.02 0.80 15.70
CA LYS A 103 -16.88 0.01 16.61
C LYS A 103 -16.09 -0.77 17.67
N VAL A 104 -14.82 -1.08 17.41
CA VAL A 104 -14.01 -1.97 18.25
C VAL A 104 -12.76 -1.32 18.83
N CYS A 105 -12.26 -0.22 18.21
CA CYS A 105 -10.99 0.39 18.59
C CYS A 105 -11.03 0.98 20.01
N ARG A 106 -9.83 1.16 20.59
CA ARG A 106 -9.64 1.90 21.84
C ARG A 106 -9.40 3.37 21.53
N LYS A 107 -9.72 4.24 22.49
CA LYS A 107 -9.24 5.63 22.45
C LYS A 107 -7.71 5.65 22.41
N GLY A 108 -7.17 6.53 21.59
CA GLY A 108 -5.73 6.64 21.33
C GLY A 108 -5.18 5.64 20.30
N ALA A 109 -6.02 4.78 19.73
CA ALA A 109 -5.59 3.87 18.67
C ALA A 109 -5.14 4.63 17.42
N ILE A 110 -4.30 3.97 16.61
CA ILE A 110 -3.79 4.50 15.33
C ILE A 110 -4.47 3.76 14.18
N VAL A 111 -5.05 4.51 13.25
CA VAL A 111 -5.58 3.98 11.98
C VAL A 111 -4.67 4.40 10.85
N VAL A 112 -4.03 3.42 10.22
CA VAL A 112 -3.15 3.61 9.08
C VAL A 112 -3.90 3.23 7.81
N ILE A 113 -4.09 4.17 6.91
CA ILE A 113 -4.63 3.88 5.57
C ILE A 113 -3.43 3.53 4.67
N GLU A 114 -3.29 2.24 4.34
CA GLU A 114 -2.25 1.74 3.43
C GLU A 114 -2.74 1.70 1.97
N SER A 115 -4.05 1.58 1.77
CA SER A 115 -4.67 1.64 0.44
C SER A 115 -4.25 2.90 -0.31
N THR A 116 -3.91 2.74 -1.60
CA THR A 116 -3.61 3.89 -2.47
C THR A 116 -4.87 4.69 -2.74
N VAL A 117 -4.84 5.97 -2.44
CA VAL A 117 -5.96 6.90 -2.62
C VAL A 117 -5.54 8.16 -3.36
N SER A 118 -6.51 8.85 -3.96
CA SER A 118 -6.26 10.15 -4.60
C SER A 118 -5.96 11.23 -3.56
N PRO A 119 -5.15 12.25 -3.88
CA PRO A 119 -4.89 13.36 -2.96
C PRO A 119 -6.17 14.03 -2.47
N GLY A 120 -6.28 14.18 -1.15
CA GLY A 120 -7.43 14.73 -0.45
C GLY A 120 -8.57 13.74 -0.19
N THR A 121 -8.41 12.46 -0.48
CA THR A 121 -9.41 11.42 -0.19
C THR A 121 -9.58 11.26 1.32
N ILE A 122 -8.50 11.25 2.08
CA ILE A 122 -8.56 11.11 3.54
C ILE A 122 -9.33 12.26 4.15
N ASP A 123 -9.05 13.49 3.75
CA ASP A 123 -9.76 14.67 4.26
C ASP A 123 -11.25 14.68 3.88
N ARG A 124 -11.60 14.21 2.67
CA ARG A 124 -12.99 14.29 2.18
C ARG A 124 -13.89 13.17 2.66
N PHE A 125 -13.33 11.99 2.89
CA PHE A 125 -14.13 10.78 3.12
C PHE A 125 -13.79 10.06 4.43
N VAL A 126 -12.51 9.95 4.79
CA VAL A 126 -12.10 9.17 5.97
C VAL A 126 -12.31 9.96 7.25
N ARG A 127 -11.87 11.23 7.29
CA ARG A 127 -12.07 12.08 8.48
C ARG A 127 -13.56 12.26 8.81
N PRO A 128 -14.42 12.66 7.89
CA PRO A 128 -15.85 12.78 8.18
C PRO A 128 -16.46 11.46 8.69
N ALA A 129 -16.04 10.32 8.13
CA ALA A 129 -16.56 9.02 8.56
C ALA A 129 -16.18 8.65 9.99
N ILE A 130 -15.03 9.12 10.48
CA ILE A 130 -14.58 8.96 11.87
C ILE A 130 -15.37 9.92 12.79
N GLU A 131 -15.53 11.18 12.37
CA GLU A 131 -16.21 12.22 13.13
C GLU A 131 -17.72 11.95 13.26
N GLU A 132 -18.38 11.42 12.20
CA GLU A 132 -19.80 11.03 12.21
C GLU A 132 -20.14 10.02 13.33
N VAL A 133 -19.19 9.17 13.73
CA VAL A 133 -19.38 8.20 14.80
C VAL A 133 -18.90 8.69 16.17
N GLY A 134 -18.57 10.00 16.26
CA GLY A 134 -18.30 10.71 17.51
C GLY A 134 -16.86 10.65 17.99
N PHE A 135 -15.89 10.26 17.15
CA PHE A 135 -14.47 10.29 17.51
C PHE A 135 -13.82 11.62 17.12
N VAL A 136 -12.96 12.15 17.97
CA VAL A 136 -12.14 13.33 17.72
C VAL A 136 -10.75 12.88 17.26
N ILE A 137 -10.39 13.25 16.02
CA ILE A 137 -9.08 12.91 15.45
C ILE A 137 -8.00 13.76 16.14
N GLY A 138 -6.93 13.11 16.56
CA GLY A 138 -5.85 13.70 17.36
C GLY A 138 -6.05 13.59 18.88
N GLU A 139 -7.26 13.26 19.34
CA GLU A 139 -7.57 13.01 20.76
C GLU A 139 -7.99 11.56 21.01
N ASP A 140 -9.08 11.13 20.36
CA ASP A 140 -9.65 9.80 20.53
C ASP A 140 -9.04 8.76 19.57
N ILE A 141 -8.57 9.19 18.41
CA ILE A 141 -7.98 8.36 17.36
C ILE A 141 -6.89 9.12 16.61
N ASN A 142 -5.86 8.43 16.16
CA ASN A 142 -4.81 8.99 15.34
C ASN A 142 -4.90 8.45 13.91
N LEU A 143 -4.83 9.33 12.93
CA LEU A 143 -4.95 8.97 11.51
C LEU A 143 -3.59 9.12 10.83
N VAL A 144 -3.23 8.11 10.03
CA VAL A 144 -1.97 8.02 9.30
C VAL A 144 -2.24 7.48 7.90
N HIS A 145 -1.45 7.91 6.92
CA HIS A 145 -1.43 7.35 5.57
C HIS A 145 -0.05 6.81 5.22
N ALA A 146 0.04 5.54 4.88
CA ALA A 146 1.29 4.89 4.54
C ALA A 146 1.14 4.07 3.24
N PRO A 147 1.08 4.73 2.06
CA PRO A 147 0.82 4.06 0.79
C PRO A 147 1.94 3.08 0.43
N GLU A 148 1.55 1.89 -0.03
CA GLU A 148 2.49 0.86 -0.46
C GLU A 148 3.06 1.15 -1.87
N ARG A 149 4.30 0.74 -2.12
CA ARG A 149 5.05 1.00 -3.36
C ARG A 149 5.52 -0.25 -4.09
N THR A 150 5.10 -1.44 -3.67
CA THR A 150 5.51 -2.70 -4.29
C THR A 150 4.87 -2.94 -5.64
N THR A 151 5.54 -3.75 -6.44
CA THR A 151 5.06 -4.22 -7.74
C THR A 151 4.89 -5.73 -7.75
N PRO A 152 3.89 -6.26 -8.49
CA PRO A 152 3.73 -7.69 -8.67
C PRO A 152 4.99 -8.37 -9.24
N GLY A 153 5.31 -9.55 -8.71
CA GLY A 153 6.45 -10.37 -9.13
C GLY A 153 7.75 -10.12 -8.35
N ASN A 154 7.80 -9.12 -7.46
CA ASN A 154 8.98 -8.82 -6.65
C ASN A 154 8.62 -8.25 -5.27
N MET A 155 7.41 -8.53 -4.82
CA MET A 155 6.78 -7.85 -3.68
C MET A 155 7.54 -8.05 -2.36
N VAL A 156 7.90 -9.29 -2.03
CA VAL A 156 8.58 -9.61 -0.75
C VAL A 156 9.93 -8.87 -0.67
N TYR A 157 10.70 -8.88 -1.76
CA TYR A 157 11.95 -8.13 -1.84
C TYR A 157 11.72 -6.61 -1.70
N GLU A 158 10.73 -6.08 -2.41
CA GLU A 158 10.44 -4.64 -2.40
C GLU A 158 9.88 -4.15 -1.06
N LEU A 159 9.12 -4.97 -0.32
CA LEU A 159 8.69 -4.65 1.04
C LEU A 159 9.87 -4.39 1.98
N ILE A 160 10.96 -5.13 1.79
CA ILE A 160 12.18 -5.00 2.60
C ILE A 160 13.02 -3.79 2.14
N HIS A 161 13.17 -3.57 0.83
CA HIS A 161 14.20 -2.68 0.31
C HIS A 161 13.70 -1.32 -0.17
N ASN A 162 12.41 -1.18 -0.50
CA ASN A 162 11.87 0.08 -0.97
C ASN A 162 11.77 1.12 0.15
N ASN A 163 12.08 2.37 -0.19
CA ASN A 163 11.81 3.51 0.68
C ASN A 163 10.29 3.65 0.90
N ARG A 164 9.89 4.13 2.07
CA ARG A 164 8.47 4.34 2.43
C ARG A 164 8.18 5.79 2.78
N THR A 165 6.92 6.17 2.62
CA THR A 165 6.42 7.47 3.08
C THR A 165 5.30 7.22 4.08
N ILE A 166 5.36 7.92 5.22
CA ILE A 166 4.33 7.90 6.26
C ILE A 166 3.82 9.31 6.44
N GLY A 167 2.56 9.53 6.12
CA GLY A 167 1.86 10.80 6.36
C GLY A 167 1.10 10.76 7.67
N ALA A 168 1.34 11.70 8.56
CA ALA A 168 0.62 11.84 9.82
C ALA A 168 0.34 13.32 10.12
N ASP A 169 -0.73 13.59 10.88
CA ASP A 169 -1.00 14.95 11.38
C ASP A 169 -0.06 15.29 12.53
N ASP A 170 0.17 14.32 13.42
CA ASP A 170 1.16 14.41 14.49
C ASP A 170 2.41 13.61 14.11
N ARG A 171 3.56 14.30 14.09
CA ARG A 171 4.85 13.69 13.78
C ARG A 171 5.23 12.58 14.76
N VAL A 172 4.89 12.70 16.03
CA VAL A 172 5.18 11.66 17.04
C VAL A 172 4.44 10.37 16.71
N ILE A 173 3.19 10.47 16.26
CA ILE A 173 2.41 9.32 15.80
C ILE A 173 3.01 8.73 14.51
N GLY A 174 3.44 9.58 13.57
CA GLY A 174 4.14 9.14 12.36
C GLY A 174 5.42 8.36 12.66
N GLU A 175 6.26 8.85 13.57
CA GLU A 175 7.49 8.15 14.01
C GLU A 175 7.16 6.82 14.72
N ARG A 176 6.11 6.78 15.53
CA ARG A 176 5.63 5.54 16.16
C ARG A 176 5.19 4.49 15.12
N VAL A 177 4.49 4.89 14.07
CA VAL A 177 4.12 3.98 12.96
C VAL A 177 5.37 3.54 12.20
N LYS A 178 6.33 4.44 11.99
CA LYS A 178 7.63 4.13 11.38
C LYS A 178 8.36 3.01 12.10
N GLU A 179 8.34 2.96 13.44
CA GLU A 179 8.98 1.88 14.22
C GLU A 179 8.47 0.49 13.81
N TYR A 180 7.16 0.35 13.56
CA TYR A 180 6.58 -0.92 13.10
C TYR A 180 7.09 -1.33 11.71
N TYR A 181 7.16 -0.40 10.77
CA TYR A 181 7.67 -0.68 9.42
C TYR A 181 9.19 -0.91 9.42
N THR A 182 9.94 -0.25 10.30
CA THR A 182 11.39 -0.43 10.46
C THR A 182 11.74 -1.84 10.96
N SER A 183 10.80 -2.59 11.53
CA SER A 183 11.04 -3.97 11.94
C SER A 183 11.48 -4.87 10.78
N PHE A 184 11.07 -4.55 9.55
CA PHE A 184 11.40 -5.32 8.35
C PHE A 184 11.92 -4.46 7.18
N CYS A 185 11.55 -3.20 7.07
CA CYS A 185 11.94 -2.32 5.98
C CYS A 185 13.35 -1.77 6.23
N GLN A 186 14.26 -2.04 5.29
CA GLN A 186 15.64 -1.53 5.28
C GLN A 186 15.78 -0.23 4.49
N GLY A 187 14.77 0.12 3.69
CA GLY A 187 14.72 1.39 2.96
C GLY A 187 14.53 2.58 3.89
N GLU A 188 14.78 3.78 3.36
CA GLU A 188 14.52 5.02 4.08
C GLU A 188 13.01 5.22 4.29
N ILE A 189 12.61 5.54 5.53
CA ILE A 189 11.21 5.84 5.86
C ILE A 189 11.09 7.32 6.23
N VAL A 190 10.39 8.08 5.39
CA VAL A 190 10.18 9.52 5.56
C VAL A 190 8.81 9.77 6.20
N VAL A 191 8.81 10.53 7.31
CA VAL A 191 7.57 11.00 7.95
C VAL A 191 7.25 12.41 7.45
N THR A 192 6.01 12.60 6.97
CA THR A 192 5.51 13.86 6.38
C THR A 192 4.03 14.07 6.70
N SER A 193 3.37 15.03 6.04
CA SER A 193 1.92 15.21 6.16
C SER A 193 1.13 14.15 5.38
N ILE A 194 -0.11 13.86 5.80
CA ILE A 194 -1.01 12.94 5.10
C ILE A 194 -1.17 13.35 3.62
N ARG A 195 -1.40 14.63 3.36
CA ARG A 195 -1.57 15.15 1.98
C ARG A 195 -0.33 14.96 1.12
N SER A 196 0.86 15.15 1.69
CA SER A 196 2.12 14.89 0.98
C SER A 196 2.27 13.41 0.65
N ALA A 197 1.93 12.51 1.58
CA ALA A 197 2.00 11.07 1.35
C ALA A 197 1.01 10.60 0.27
N GLU A 198 -0.23 11.12 0.26
CA GLU A 198 -1.19 10.87 -0.83
C GLU A 198 -0.64 11.32 -2.19
N MET A 199 -0.08 12.54 -2.25
CA MET A 199 0.42 13.13 -3.48
C MET A 199 1.65 12.40 -4.02
N THR A 200 2.63 12.05 -3.17
CA THR A 200 3.86 11.41 -3.62
C THR A 200 3.60 10.10 -4.34
N LYS A 201 2.68 9.26 -3.84
CA LYS A 201 2.32 8.00 -4.48
C LYS A 201 1.72 8.20 -5.87
N VAL A 202 0.85 9.17 -6.03
CA VAL A 202 0.20 9.48 -7.32
C VAL A 202 1.21 10.06 -8.30
N VAL A 203 2.10 10.95 -7.85
CA VAL A 203 3.16 11.54 -8.69
C VAL A 203 4.12 10.48 -9.20
N GLU A 204 4.56 9.53 -8.36
CA GLU A 204 5.44 8.42 -8.76
C GLU A 204 4.80 7.58 -9.87
N ASN A 205 3.54 7.19 -9.68
CA ASN A 205 2.82 6.42 -10.69
C ASN A 205 2.61 7.21 -11.99
N THR A 206 2.27 8.49 -11.89
CA THR A 206 2.08 9.37 -13.04
C THR A 206 3.40 9.58 -13.81
N PHE A 207 4.51 9.80 -13.11
CA PHE A 207 5.83 9.91 -13.73
C PHE A 207 6.17 8.66 -14.53
N ARG A 208 5.96 7.48 -13.95
CA ARG A 208 6.19 6.20 -14.65
C ARG A 208 5.29 6.06 -15.89
N ALA A 209 4.01 6.39 -15.77
CA ALA A 209 3.04 6.34 -16.86
C ALA A 209 3.47 7.24 -18.04
N VAL A 210 3.83 8.49 -17.76
CA VAL A 210 4.30 9.45 -18.78
C VAL A 210 5.60 8.96 -19.42
N ASN A 211 6.54 8.46 -18.63
CA ASN A 211 7.82 7.96 -19.14
C ASN A 211 7.65 6.71 -20.02
N ILE A 212 6.77 5.78 -19.66
CA ILE A 212 6.44 4.60 -20.49
C ILE A 212 5.75 5.06 -21.80
N ALA A 213 4.82 6.02 -21.73
CA ALA A 213 4.17 6.55 -22.92
C ALA A 213 5.19 7.21 -23.86
N PHE A 214 6.14 7.99 -23.34
CA PHE A 214 7.23 8.56 -24.10
C PHE A 214 8.10 7.47 -24.76
N ALA A 215 8.49 6.43 -24.02
CA ALA A 215 9.27 5.31 -24.56
C ALA A 215 8.52 4.58 -25.70
N ASN A 216 7.19 4.43 -25.56
CA ASN A 216 6.36 3.82 -26.60
C ASN A 216 6.26 4.69 -27.87
N GLU A 217 6.14 6.01 -27.75
CA GLU A 217 6.20 6.91 -28.90
C GLU A 217 7.58 6.86 -29.59
N LEU A 218 8.66 6.83 -28.80
CA LEU A 218 10.01 6.67 -29.33
C LEU A 218 10.15 5.34 -30.10
N ALA A 219 9.59 4.24 -29.56
CA ALA A 219 9.58 2.94 -30.25
C ALA A 219 8.83 2.98 -31.60
N ARG A 220 7.74 3.77 -31.69
CA ARG A 220 7.00 3.98 -32.96
C ARG A 220 7.85 4.74 -33.99
N ILE A 221 8.53 5.81 -33.57
CA ILE A 221 9.43 6.59 -34.41
C ILE A 221 10.58 5.69 -34.91
N CYS A 222 11.25 4.98 -33.99
CA CYS A 222 12.37 4.12 -34.36
C CYS A 222 11.96 3.01 -35.33
N ARG A 223 10.78 2.43 -35.18
CA ARG A 223 10.25 1.44 -36.13
C ARG A 223 10.01 2.03 -37.52
N HIS A 224 9.51 3.26 -37.58
CA HIS A 224 9.29 3.94 -38.85
C HIS A 224 10.63 4.19 -39.59
N ASP A 225 11.66 4.57 -38.86
CA ASP A 225 12.97 4.95 -39.43
C ASP A 225 13.99 3.79 -39.41
N ASN A 226 13.54 2.56 -39.14
CA ASN A 226 14.36 1.35 -39.13
C ASN A 226 15.54 1.43 -38.12
N MET A 227 15.29 1.97 -36.93
CA MET A 227 16.25 2.10 -35.83
C MET A 227 15.91 1.16 -34.70
N ASP A 228 16.91 0.79 -33.87
CA ASP A 228 16.71 0.03 -32.65
C ASP A 228 16.44 0.98 -31.47
N VAL A 229 15.19 0.96 -30.96
CA VAL A 229 14.78 1.78 -29.82
C VAL A 229 15.53 1.44 -28.54
N TYR A 230 15.89 0.17 -28.34
CA TYR A 230 16.59 -0.27 -27.13
C TYR A 230 18.03 0.24 -27.10
N GLU A 231 18.71 0.24 -28.25
CA GLU A 231 20.02 0.85 -28.40
C GLU A 231 19.96 2.36 -28.14
N ILE A 232 18.98 3.05 -28.74
CA ILE A 232 18.79 4.49 -28.56
C ILE A 232 18.53 4.84 -27.09
N ILE A 233 17.62 4.13 -26.41
CA ILE A 233 17.33 4.34 -24.99
C ILE A 233 18.58 4.10 -24.15
N LYS A 234 19.33 3.04 -24.43
CA LYS A 234 20.59 2.74 -23.72
C LYS A 234 21.59 3.89 -23.86
N ILE A 235 21.77 4.42 -25.05
CA ILE A 235 22.69 5.55 -25.31
C ILE A 235 22.18 6.82 -24.62
N CYS A 236 20.89 7.13 -24.76
CA CYS A 236 20.29 8.30 -24.11
C CYS A 236 20.45 8.28 -22.58
N ASN A 237 20.27 7.11 -21.97
CA ASN A 237 20.41 6.94 -20.53
C ASN A 237 21.86 7.01 -20.02
N MET A 238 22.86 7.09 -20.90
CA MET A 238 24.24 7.44 -20.53
C MET A 238 24.36 8.93 -20.13
N HIS A 239 23.40 9.76 -20.53
CA HIS A 239 23.36 11.15 -20.11
C HIS A 239 22.86 11.27 -18.66
N PRO A 240 23.57 11.95 -17.73
CA PRO A 240 23.29 11.91 -16.28
C PRO A 240 21.93 12.47 -15.86
N ARG A 241 21.23 13.18 -16.75
CA ARG A 241 19.89 13.75 -16.49
C ARG A 241 18.78 13.06 -17.28
N VAL A 242 19.05 11.89 -17.87
CA VAL A 242 18.09 11.14 -18.70
C VAL A 242 17.88 9.76 -18.09
N ASN A 243 16.60 9.38 -17.91
CA ASN A 243 16.22 8.05 -17.44
C ASN A 243 14.92 7.63 -18.14
N ILE A 244 15.06 7.14 -19.37
CA ILE A 244 13.96 6.64 -20.20
C ILE A 244 13.70 5.18 -19.81
N LEU A 245 12.45 4.84 -19.50
CA LEU A 245 12.01 3.47 -19.25
C LEU A 245 11.93 2.67 -20.56
N GLN A 246 11.80 1.35 -20.45
CA GLN A 246 11.63 0.49 -21.61
C GLN A 246 10.23 0.61 -22.19
N PRO A 247 10.07 0.60 -23.54
CA PRO A 247 8.77 0.52 -24.16
C PRO A 247 8.12 -0.85 -23.90
N GLY A 248 6.79 -0.87 -23.85
CA GLY A 248 6.01 -2.06 -23.53
C GLY A 248 4.61 -2.02 -24.16
N PRO A 249 3.70 -2.87 -23.71
CA PRO A 249 2.36 -3.03 -24.29
C PRO A 249 1.44 -1.80 -24.10
N GLY A 250 1.86 -0.82 -23.35
CA GLY A 250 1.11 0.41 -23.06
C GLY A 250 1.07 0.72 -21.58
N VAL A 251 0.34 1.79 -21.25
CA VAL A 251 0.08 2.23 -19.89
C VAL A 251 -1.29 1.68 -19.47
N GLY A 252 -1.35 1.03 -18.32
CA GLY A 252 -2.57 0.44 -17.78
C GLY A 252 -2.29 -0.72 -16.83
N GLY A 253 -3.28 -1.09 -16.06
CA GLY A 253 -3.19 -2.13 -15.03
C GLY A 253 -3.72 -1.63 -13.69
N HIS A 254 -3.39 -2.34 -12.60
CA HIS A 254 -3.83 -1.95 -11.27
C HIS A 254 -3.12 -0.71 -10.72
N CYS A 255 -1.85 -0.51 -11.07
CA CYS A 255 -1.00 0.53 -10.49
C CYS A 255 -0.73 1.71 -11.44
N ILE A 256 -0.86 1.53 -12.74
CA ILE A 256 -0.57 2.55 -13.77
C ILE A 256 -1.67 2.56 -14.81
#